data_922b39e90cdede4b5276755c0ed501f8
#
_entry.id   922b39e90cdede4b5276755c0ed501f8
#
_cell.length_a   1.000
_cell.length_b   1.000
_cell.length_c   1.000
_cell.angle_alpha   90.00
_cell.angle_beta   90.00
_cell.angle_gamma   90.00
#
_symmetry.space_group_name_H-M   'P 1'
#
loop_
_entity.id
_entity.type
_entity.pdbx_description
1 polymer ?
#
loop_
_entity_poly.entity_id
_entity_poly.type
_entity_poly.pdbx_seq_one_letter_code
_entity_poly.pdbx_strand_id
1 'polypeptide(L)'
;MKVHFIAIGGSAMHNLAIALKIKGFEVTGSDDEIFDPAKGRLAKYGILPDDIGWHPEKITPDLDAVILGMHAREDNPELLKAKELGLRIYSYPEYLYEQSKDKIRVVVGGSHGKTTITSMIIHVLQHQHIDCDYMVGAQLEGFEVMVRLSDTAKVMVIEGDEYLTSPIDRRPKFHVYHPTIGIISGIAWDHINVFPTFENYVEQFEIFAKMIPADGQLIYCQEDEELRKLGERISNTTRKPYGVHPYYIQDGITYLKDGEKSYPLQIFGKHNLMNINAARLACNALGLTDEQFYEAIVSFKGASKRLELVAKSSECAVYKDFAHSPSKLKATINAVREQYPDRKLVACMELHTFSSLTEEFLQQYAHAMDEADVAMVYYSPAAVQHKKLPAIHPEMIFKAFEREDLQVFNDSEKLQKALLETDWHKSVLLLMSSGNFDGINLNQFGEKIVFSRA
;
A
#
# COMPACT_ATOMS: atom_id res chain seq x y z
N MET A 1 31.36 2.22 2.50
CA MET A 1 30.97 2.16 1.08
C MET A 1 30.45 3.53 0.65
N LYS A 2 30.79 3.95 -0.57
CA LYS A 2 30.35 5.22 -1.18
C LYS A 2 29.31 4.95 -2.26
N VAL A 3 28.15 5.52 -2.14
CA VAL A 3 27.03 5.31 -3.09
C VAL A 3 26.47 6.65 -3.57
N HIS A 4 26.13 6.71 -4.85
CA HIS A 4 25.50 7.88 -5.45
C HIS A 4 24.11 7.52 -5.99
N PHE A 5 23.13 8.39 -5.72
CA PHE A 5 21.75 8.23 -6.17
C PHE A 5 21.43 9.18 -7.31
N ILE A 6 21.05 8.65 -8.45
CA ILE A 6 20.46 9.42 -9.56
C ILE A 6 18.94 9.43 -9.37
N ALA A 7 18.32 10.60 -9.22
CA ALA A 7 16.94 10.84 -8.81
C ALA A 7 16.67 10.43 -7.34
N ILE A 8 17.43 11.02 -6.40
CA ILE A 8 17.38 10.72 -4.95
C ILE A 8 16.05 11.10 -4.30
N GLY A 9 15.31 12.10 -4.83
CA GLY A 9 14.06 12.62 -4.26
C GLY A 9 12.85 11.70 -4.43
N GLY A 10 12.95 10.67 -5.27
CA GLY A 10 11.89 9.70 -5.46
C GLY A 10 11.44 9.04 -4.15
N SER A 11 10.13 8.67 -4.05
CA SER A 11 9.54 8.13 -2.81
C SER A 11 10.30 6.91 -2.27
N ALA A 12 10.64 5.94 -3.11
CA ALA A 12 11.44 4.77 -2.71
C ALA A 12 12.93 5.13 -2.52
N MET A 13 13.45 5.98 -3.40
CA MET A 13 14.87 6.33 -3.45
C MET A 13 15.35 7.05 -2.20
N HIS A 14 14.64 8.08 -1.72
CA HIS A 14 15.06 8.80 -0.50
C HIS A 14 15.02 7.92 0.75
N ASN A 15 14.07 6.98 0.84
CA ASN A 15 14.01 6.03 1.95
C ASN A 15 15.21 5.06 1.94
N LEU A 16 15.62 4.56 0.76
CA LEU A 16 16.80 3.72 0.63
C LEU A 16 18.09 4.52 0.93
N ALA A 17 18.20 5.75 0.42
CA ALA A 17 19.33 6.63 0.69
C ALA A 17 19.53 6.88 2.19
N ILE A 18 18.45 7.17 2.91
CA ILE A 18 18.45 7.34 4.36
C ILE A 18 18.84 6.04 5.07
N ALA A 19 18.27 4.88 4.66
CA ALA A 19 18.61 3.59 5.26
C ALA A 19 20.10 3.26 5.11
N LEU A 20 20.69 3.53 3.96
CA LEU A 20 22.13 3.35 3.73
C LEU A 20 22.98 4.34 4.56
N LYS A 21 22.53 5.58 4.69
CA LYS A 21 23.18 6.57 5.55
C LYS A 21 23.19 6.13 7.01
N ILE A 22 22.05 5.62 7.52
CA ILE A 22 21.94 5.06 8.87
C ILE A 22 22.85 3.85 9.03
N LYS A 23 22.99 3.01 7.99
CA LYS A 23 23.89 1.86 7.95
C LYS A 23 25.38 2.26 7.91
N GLY A 24 25.71 3.54 7.80
CA GLY A 24 27.07 4.07 7.83
C GLY A 24 27.73 4.23 6.45
N PHE A 25 26.95 4.24 5.37
CA PHE A 25 27.47 4.51 4.03
C PHE A 25 27.67 6.02 3.83
N GLU A 26 28.63 6.38 2.99
CA GLU A 26 28.77 7.71 2.43
C GLU A 26 27.78 7.81 1.25
N VAL A 27 26.73 8.62 1.43
CA VAL A 27 25.63 8.73 0.47
C VAL A 27 25.61 10.12 -0.12
N THR A 28 25.61 10.19 -1.44
CA THR A 28 25.42 11.40 -2.23
C THR A 28 24.27 11.17 -3.22
N GLY A 29 23.77 12.22 -3.83
CA GLY A 29 22.76 12.09 -4.87
C GLY A 29 22.48 13.38 -5.60
N SER A 30 21.68 13.27 -6.66
CA SER A 30 21.21 14.38 -7.49
C SER A 30 19.76 14.16 -7.89
N ASP A 31 19.04 15.23 -8.18
CA ASP A 31 17.69 15.18 -8.72
C ASP A 31 17.38 16.51 -9.43
N ASP A 32 16.51 16.48 -10.43
CA ASP A 32 16.02 17.69 -11.08
C ASP A 32 14.91 18.40 -10.29
N GLU A 33 14.28 17.68 -9.33
CA GLU A 33 13.23 18.22 -8.48
C GLU A 33 13.05 17.37 -7.19
N ILE A 34 13.02 18.01 -6.02
CA ILE A 34 12.82 17.32 -4.74
C ILE A 34 11.72 18.01 -3.94
N PHE A 35 10.62 17.31 -3.70
CA PHE A 35 9.47 17.79 -2.92
C PHE A 35 9.44 17.19 -1.51
N ASP A 36 8.66 17.80 -0.63
CA ASP A 36 8.31 17.19 0.64
C ASP A 36 7.38 15.96 0.44
N PRO A 37 7.54 14.93 1.25
CA PRO A 37 8.38 14.82 2.46
C PRO A 37 9.84 14.42 2.21
N ALA A 38 10.25 14.09 0.99
CA ALA A 38 11.62 13.67 0.69
C ALA A 38 12.65 14.75 1.02
N LYS A 39 12.38 16.01 0.67
CA LYS A 39 13.26 17.14 0.93
C LYS A 39 13.58 17.29 2.41
N GLY A 40 12.57 17.37 3.26
CA GLY A 40 12.75 17.52 4.69
C GLY A 40 13.47 16.31 5.33
N ARG A 41 13.17 15.10 4.85
CA ARG A 41 13.81 13.87 5.34
C ARG A 41 15.28 13.78 4.94
N LEU A 42 15.63 14.03 3.68
CA LEU A 42 17.01 14.04 3.21
C LEU A 42 17.84 15.09 3.96
N ALA A 43 17.28 16.29 4.19
CA ALA A 43 17.92 17.37 4.97
C ALA A 43 18.19 16.92 6.41
N LYS A 44 17.24 16.27 7.07
CA LYS A 44 17.39 15.74 8.44
C LYS A 44 18.59 14.81 8.60
N TYR A 45 18.88 14.00 7.57
CA TYR A 45 19.99 13.06 7.58
C TYR A 45 21.28 13.61 6.94
N GLY A 46 21.29 14.89 6.54
CA GLY A 46 22.46 15.55 5.95
C GLY A 46 22.87 15.00 4.59
N ILE A 47 21.90 14.53 3.80
CA ILE A 47 22.11 13.99 2.45
C ILE A 47 21.20 14.65 1.40
N LEU A 48 20.60 15.80 1.72
CA LEU A 48 19.93 16.62 0.73
C LEU A 48 21.00 17.21 -0.22
N PRO A 49 20.87 17.08 -1.55
CA PRO A 49 21.75 17.78 -2.48
C PRO A 49 21.77 19.30 -2.24
N ASP A 50 22.94 19.91 -2.32
CA ASP A 50 23.09 21.37 -2.17
C ASP A 50 22.43 22.12 -3.32
N ASP A 51 22.52 21.55 -4.53
CA ASP A 51 21.99 22.12 -5.77
C ASP A 51 21.04 21.11 -6.45
N ILE A 52 19.98 21.65 -7.07
CA ILE A 52 19.07 20.88 -7.93
C ILE A 52 19.67 20.77 -9.32
N GLY A 53 19.55 19.60 -9.93
CA GLY A 53 20.06 19.28 -11.26
C GLY A 53 20.93 18.03 -11.28
N TRP A 54 21.52 17.77 -12.43
CA TRP A 54 22.39 16.63 -12.68
C TRP A 54 23.86 17.06 -12.66
N HIS A 55 24.71 16.37 -11.91
CA HIS A 55 26.08 16.72 -11.61
C HIS A 55 27.05 15.59 -11.97
N PRO A 56 27.42 15.42 -13.27
CA PRO A 56 28.33 14.35 -13.71
C PRO A 56 29.70 14.34 -13.01
N GLU A 57 30.14 15.51 -12.50
CA GLU A 57 31.38 15.65 -11.72
C GLU A 57 31.32 14.93 -10.37
N LYS A 58 30.14 14.62 -9.82
CA LYS A 58 29.95 13.81 -8.61
C LYS A 58 30.13 12.32 -8.88
N ILE A 59 30.10 11.89 -10.13
CA ILE A 59 30.33 10.50 -10.56
C ILE A 59 31.83 10.27 -10.69
N THR A 60 32.42 9.71 -9.66
CA THR A 60 33.85 9.50 -9.53
C THR A 60 34.22 7.99 -9.48
N PRO A 61 35.46 7.61 -9.88
CA PRO A 61 35.86 6.19 -9.93
C PRO A 61 35.89 5.47 -8.58
N ASP A 62 35.84 6.20 -7.46
CA ASP A 62 35.88 5.67 -6.10
C ASP A 62 34.47 5.35 -5.53
N LEU A 63 33.43 5.54 -6.33
CA LEU A 63 32.09 5.10 -5.99
C LEU A 63 31.97 3.58 -6.06
N ASP A 64 31.46 2.96 -4.99
CA ASP A 64 31.20 1.51 -4.93
C ASP A 64 29.97 1.12 -5.76
N ALA A 65 28.96 2.03 -5.85
CA ALA A 65 27.74 1.82 -6.60
C ALA A 65 27.05 3.15 -6.99
N VAL A 66 26.35 3.12 -8.12
CA VAL A 66 25.39 4.14 -8.56
C VAL A 66 24.01 3.52 -8.56
N ILE A 67 23.03 4.18 -7.90
CA ILE A 67 21.65 3.70 -7.78
C ILE A 67 20.75 4.57 -8.64
N LEU A 68 20.13 3.97 -9.67
CA LEU A 68 19.32 4.63 -10.68
C LEU A 68 17.85 4.64 -10.31
N GLY A 69 17.27 5.82 -10.16
CA GLY A 69 15.85 6.03 -9.95
C GLY A 69 15.03 5.97 -11.24
N MET A 70 13.73 5.66 -11.09
CA MET A 70 12.80 5.47 -12.21
C MET A 70 12.57 6.73 -13.07
N HIS A 71 12.77 7.92 -12.48
CA HIS A 71 12.55 9.21 -13.17
C HIS A 71 13.75 9.65 -14.02
N ALA A 72 14.92 9.07 -13.83
CA ALA A 72 16.07 9.34 -14.65
C ALA A 72 15.87 8.73 -16.06
N ARG A 73 16.19 9.51 -17.09
CA ARG A 73 16.13 9.05 -18.47
C ARG A 73 17.41 8.32 -18.85
N GLU A 74 17.36 7.57 -19.96
CA GLU A 74 18.53 6.85 -20.48
C GLU A 74 19.67 7.79 -20.91
N ASP A 75 19.36 9.04 -21.27
CA ASP A 75 20.29 10.10 -21.64
C ASP A 75 20.76 10.97 -20.45
N ASN A 76 20.42 10.60 -19.21
CA ASN A 76 20.86 11.32 -18.03
C ASN A 76 22.40 11.43 -17.98
N PRO A 77 22.97 12.64 -17.80
CA PRO A 77 24.42 12.85 -17.88
C PRO A 77 25.23 12.12 -16.80
N GLU A 78 24.67 11.93 -15.61
CA GLU A 78 25.30 11.14 -14.54
C GLU A 78 25.31 9.65 -14.87
N LEU A 79 24.20 9.14 -15.43
CA LEU A 79 24.10 7.75 -15.90
C LEU A 79 25.11 7.47 -17.02
N LEU A 80 25.23 8.40 -17.98
CA LEU A 80 26.23 8.28 -19.05
C LEU A 80 27.65 8.27 -18.51
N LYS A 81 27.94 9.16 -17.55
CA LYS A 81 29.25 9.20 -16.88
C LYS A 81 29.57 7.93 -16.09
N ALA A 82 28.58 7.39 -15.39
CA ALA A 82 28.75 6.12 -14.65
C ALA A 82 29.05 4.95 -15.62
N LYS A 83 28.38 4.90 -16.78
CA LYS A 83 28.68 3.93 -17.84
C LYS A 83 30.08 4.10 -18.42
N GLU A 84 30.48 5.36 -18.70
CA GLU A 84 31.83 5.68 -19.20
C GLU A 84 32.94 5.19 -18.26
N LEU A 85 32.74 5.36 -16.94
CA LEU A 85 33.68 4.95 -15.91
C LEU A 85 33.60 3.45 -15.56
N GLY A 86 32.66 2.71 -16.17
CA GLY A 86 32.47 1.29 -15.89
C GLY A 86 32.03 0.98 -14.44
N LEU A 87 31.33 1.92 -13.79
CA LEU A 87 30.82 1.76 -12.44
C LEU A 87 29.66 0.76 -12.37
N ARG A 88 29.47 0.13 -11.21
CA ARG A 88 28.32 -0.72 -10.97
C ARG A 88 27.07 0.14 -10.83
N ILE A 89 26.13 -0.02 -11.75
CA ILE A 89 24.85 0.67 -11.77
C ILE A 89 23.78 -0.34 -11.37
N TYR A 90 22.99 0.03 -10.37
CA TYR A 90 21.87 -0.76 -9.86
C TYR A 90 20.58 0.04 -9.99
N SER A 91 19.49 -0.64 -10.29
CA SER A 91 18.16 -0.12 -9.95
C SER A 91 17.93 -0.20 -8.45
N TYR A 92 16.92 0.50 -7.96
CA TYR A 92 16.48 0.42 -6.57
C TYR A 92 16.21 -1.04 -6.10
N PRO A 93 15.43 -1.87 -6.85
CA PRO A 93 15.21 -3.25 -6.44
C PRO A 93 16.46 -4.12 -6.46
N GLU A 94 17.34 -3.95 -7.45
CA GLU A 94 18.60 -4.69 -7.50
C GLU A 94 19.49 -4.38 -6.31
N TYR A 95 19.55 -3.12 -5.89
CA TYR A 95 20.36 -2.76 -4.73
C TYR A 95 19.77 -3.28 -3.41
N LEU A 96 18.44 -3.30 -3.28
CA LEU A 96 17.79 -3.98 -2.15
C LEU A 96 18.09 -5.47 -2.12
N TYR A 97 18.08 -6.12 -3.29
CA TYR A 97 18.48 -7.52 -3.38
C TYR A 97 19.93 -7.72 -2.94
N GLU A 98 20.88 -6.90 -3.42
CA GLU A 98 22.30 -6.97 -3.02
C GLU A 98 22.47 -6.83 -1.50
N GLN A 99 21.67 -5.96 -0.85
CA GLN A 99 21.70 -5.78 0.61
C GLN A 99 21.01 -6.91 1.39
N SER A 100 20.27 -7.79 0.70
CA SER A 100 19.47 -8.85 1.33
C SER A 100 19.70 -10.26 0.77
N LYS A 101 20.64 -10.44 -0.15
CA LYS A 101 20.86 -11.75 -0.82
C LYS A 101 21.16 -12.90 0.13
N ASP A 102 21.79 -12.62 1.28
CA ASP A 102 22.14 -13.60 2.29
C ASP A 102 21.07 -13.73 3.39
N LYS A 103 19.87 -13.15 3.18
CA LYS A 103 18.75 -13.15 4.13
C LYS A 103 17.57 -13.97 3.60
N ILE A 104 16.71 -14.41 4.49
CA ILE A 104 15.39 -14.93 4.11
C ILE A 104 14.56 -13.74 3.63
N ARG A 105 14.19 -13.72 2.35
CA ARG A 105 13.38 -12.66 1.74
C ARG A 105 11.93 -13.08 1.66
N VAL A 106 11.10 -12.41 2.47
CA VAL A 106 9.64 -12.51 2.40
C VAL A 106 9.15 -11.41 1.47
N VAL A 107 8.68 -11.76 0.28
CA VAL A 107 8.22 -10.80 -0.73
C VAL A 107 6.72 -10.91 -0.90
N VAL A 108 6.02 -9.80 -0.65
CA VAL A 108 4.56 -9.72 -0.68
C VAL A 108 4.10 -9.05 -1.96
N GLY A 109 3.68 -9.83 -2.95
CA GLY A 109 3.10 -9.39 -4.22
C GLY A 109 1.57 -9.48 -4.23
N GLY A 110 0.97 -8.98 -5.31
CA GLY A 110 -0.47 -9.04 -5.55
C GLY A 110 -1.13 -7.67 -5.69
N SER A 111 -2.30 -7.65 -6.27
CA SER A 111 -3.00 -6.39 -6.60
C SER A 111 -3.56 -5.65 -5.38
N HIS A 112 -3.80 -6.36 -4.27
CA HIS A 112 -4.39 -5.81 -3.05
C HIS A 112 -3.67 -6.34 -1.80
N GLY A 113 -3.73 -5.60 -0.70
CA GLY A 113 -3.26 -6.06 0.61
C GLY A 113 -1.74 -6.06 0.83
N LYS A 114 -0.91 -5.80 -0.17
CA LYS A 114 0.57 -5.82 -0.06
C LYS A 114 1.09 -5.08 1.18
N THR A 115 0.80 -3.79 1.29
CA THR A 115 1.24 -2.94 2.41
C THR A 115 0.76 -3.48 3.76
N THR A 116 -0.51 -3.90 3.82
CA THR A 116 -1.13 -4.40 5.05
C THR A 116 -0.48 -5.72 5.50
N ILE A 117 -0.29 -6.68 4.60
CA ILE A 117 0.38 -7.96 4.91
C ILE A 117 1.83 -7.72 5.35
N THR A 118 2.57 -6.89 4.60
CA THR A 118 3.95 -6.51 4.93
C THR A 118 4.03 -5.90 6.33
N SER A 119 3.13 -4.95 6.64
CA SER A 119 3.05 -4.30 7.95
C SER A 119 2.71 -5.27 9.08
N MET A 120 1.77 -6.21 8.85
CA MET A 120 1.41 -7.24 9.83
C MET A 120 2.60 -8.14 10.15
N ILE A 121 3.34 -8.60 9.13
CA ILE A 121 4.52 -9.44 9.33
C ILE A 121 5.58 -8.69 10.14
N ILE A 122 5.88 -7.44 9.78
CA ILE A 122 6.85 -6.61 10.49
C ILE A 122 6.40 -6.41 11.95
N HIS A 123 5.11 -6.08 12.17
CA HIS A 123 4.54 -5.89 13.50
C HIS A 123 4.71 -7.14 14.38
N VAL A 124 4.40 -8.32 13.85
CA VAL A 124 4.54 -9.58 14.58
C VAL A 124 6.00 -9.88 14.89
N LEU A 125 6.91 -9.72 13.92
CA LEU A 125 8.35 -9.93 14.15
C LEU A 125 8.88 -8.98 15.23
N GLN A 126 8.52 -7.70 15.19
CA GLN A 126 8.92 -6.72 16.20
C GLN A 126 8.34 -7.03 17.58
N HIS A 127 7.08 -7.44 17.67
CA HIS A 127 6.44 -7.85 18.92
C HIS A 127 7.14 -9.05 19.54
N GLN A 128 7.59 -9.99 18.73
CA GLN A 128 8.33 -11.17 19.14
C GLN A 128 9.85 -10.93 19.26
N HIS A 129 10.30 -9.67 19.21
CA HIS A 129 11.70 -9.26 19.31
C HIS A 129 12.63 -9.94 18.28
N ILE A 130 12.10 -10.27 17.10
CA ILE A 130 12.87 -10.81 15.99
C ILE A 130 13.36 -9.64 15.12
N ASP A 131 14.67 -9.50 15.01
CA ASP A 131 15.29 -8.47 14.19
C ASP A 131 15.03 -8.73 12.71
N CYS A 132 14.44 -7.77 12.01
CA CYS A 132 14.15 -7.86 10.59
C CYS A 132 14.44 -6.54 9.87
N ASP A 133 14.96 -6.65 8.66
CA ASP A 133 14.99 -5.56 7.71
C ASP A 133 13.69 -5.51 6.95
N TYR A 134 13.37 -4.36 6.39
CA TYR A 134 12.12 -4.21 5.64
C TYR A 134 12.19 -3.15 4.55
N MET A 135 11.30 -3.28 3.58
CA MET A 135 10.91 -2.24 2.63
C MET A 135 9.40 -2.24 2.48
N VAL A 136 8.79 -1.07 2.70
CA VAL A 136 7.35 -0.84 2.60
C VAL A 136 7.09 0.31 1.63
N GLY A 137 6.12 0.13 0.73
CA GLY A 137 5.83 1.09 -0.34
C GLY A 137 5.05 2.33 0.11
N ALA A 138 4.43 2.30 1.29
CA ALA A 138 3.65 3.40 1.83
C ALA A 138 4.09 3.77 3.24
N GLN A 139 3.87 5.03 3.63
CA GLN A 139 4.18 5.49 4.99
C GLN A 139 3.36 4.72 6.03
N LEU A 140 4.05 4.15 7.01
CA LEU A 140 3.44 3.51 8.17
C LEU A 140 3.52 4.41 9.39
N GLU A 141 2.50 4.36 10.24
CA GLU A 141 2.51 5.03 11.53
C GLU A 141 3.58 4.43 12.45
N GLY A 142 4.33 5.29 13.14
CA GLY A 142 5.43 4.87 14.00
C GLY A 142 6.73 4.54 13.28
N PHE A 143 6.75 4.57 11.95
CA PHE A 143 7.96 4.35 11.15
C PHE A 143 8.46 5.66 10.56
N GLU A 144 9.70 6.01 10.88
CA GLU A 144 10.33 7.23 10.33
C GLU A 144 10.77 7.02 8.88
N VAL A 145 11.31 5.85 8.58
CA VAL A 145 11.85 5.47 7.27
C VAL A 145 11.22 4.15 6.81
N MET A 146 10.81 4.11 5.54
CA MET A 146 10.12 2.94 4.97
C MET A 146 11.08 1.85 4.49
N VAL A 147 12.37 2.04 4.65
CA VAL A 147 13.41 1.04 4.40
C VAL A 147 14.31 0.94 5.63
N ARG A 148 14.54 -0.27 6.10
CA ARG A 148 15.54 -0.59 7.12
C ARG A 148 16.50 -1.62 6.58
N LEU A 149 17.81 -1.35 6.75
CA LEU A 149 18.89 -2.24 6.36
C LEU A 149 19.89 -2.36 7.50
N SER A 150 20.24 -3.59 7.85
CA SER A 150 21.21 -3.91 8.90
C SER A 150 22.13 -5.07 8.50
N ASP A 151 23.21 -5.25 9.24
CA ASP A 151 24.09 -6.40 9.05
C ASP A 151 23.67 -7.59 9.95
N THR A 152 22.77 -7.36 10.90
CA THR A 152 22.37 -8.35 11.92
C THR A 152 21.12 -9.13 11.56
N ALA A 153 20.14 -8.48 10.94
CA ALA A 153 18.87 -9.10 10.59
C ALA A 153 19.04 -10.26 9.61
N LYS A 154 18.41 -11.39 9.92
CA LYS A 154 18.41 -12.59 9.06
C LYS A 154 17.20 -12.64 8.12
N VAL A 155 16.22 -11.79 8.33
CA VAL A 155 14.97 -11.70 7.57
C VAL A 155 14.89 -10.32 6.94
N MET A 156 14.43 -10.28 5.68
CA MET A 156 14.04 -9.07 4.96
C MET A 156 12.61 -9.21 4.49
N VAL A 157 11.71 -8.31 4.94
CA VAL A 157 10.31 -8.27 4.52
C VAL A 157 10.13 -7.17 3.48
N ILE A 158 9.67 -7.51 2.29
CA ILE A 158 9.64 -6.62 1.12
C ILE A 158 8.22 -6.53 0.56
N GLU A 159 7.71 -5.32 0.43
CA GLU A 159 6.51 -5.08 -0.38
C GLU A 159 6.87 -5.19 -1.86
N GLY A 160 6.37 -6.23 -2.51
CA GLY A 160 6.66 -6.58 -3.90
C GLY A 160 5.72 -5.86 -4.86
N ASP A 161 6.22 -4.82 -5.53
CA ASP A 161 5.48 -4.09 -6.56
C ASP A 161 5.66 -4.78 -7.92
N GLU A 162 4.56 -4.97 -8.64
CA GLU A 162 4.54 -5.52 -9.98
C GLU A 162 4.92 -4.52 -11.09
N TYR A 163 5.10 -3.25 -10.75
CA TYR A 163 5.54 -2.23 -11.71
C TYR A 163 7.02 -2.37 -12.07
N LEU A 164 7.43 -1.70 -13.17
CA LEU A 164 8.78 -1.79 -13.74
C LEU A 164 9.89 -1.39 -12.76
N THR A 165 11.02 -2.05 -12.90
CA THR A 165 12.21 -1.92 -12.04
C THR A 165 12.93 -0.58 -12.24
N SER A 166 13.22 -0.21 -13.50
CA SER A 166 13.92 1.03 -13.84
C SER A 166 13.65 1.43 -15.31
N PRO A 167 14.10 2.62 -15.76
CA PRO A 167 13.97 3.02 -17.15
C PRO A 167 14.65 2.06 -18.15
N ILE A 168 15.73 1.41 -17.73
CA ILE A 168 16.56 0.51 -18.54
C ILE A 168 16.32 -0.98 -18.26
N ASP A 169 15.57 -1.31 -17.23
CA ASP A 169 15.15 -2.68 -16.89
C ASP A 169 13.63 -2.74 -16.72
N ARG A 170 12.98 -3.40 -17.66
CA ARG A 170 11.52 -3.49 -17.71
C ARG A 170 10.95 -4.69 -16.96
N ARG A 171 11.76 -5.45 -16.23
CA ARG A 171 11.24 -6.51 -15.36
C ARG A 171 10.42 -5.90 -14.22
N PRO A 172 9.34 -6.56 -13.77
CA PRO A 172 8.67 -6.19 -12.53
C PRO A 172 9.62 -6.19 -11.32
N LYS A 173 9.47 -5.21 -10.42
CA LYS A 173 10.32 -5.10 -9.22
C LYS A 173 10.33 -6.37 -8.39
N PHE A 174 9.17 -7.02 -8.21
CA PHE A 174 9.08 -8.21 -7.35
C PHE A 174 9.84 -9.42 -7.90
N HIS A 175 10.15 -9.49 -9.21
CA HIS A 175 11.05 -10.50 -9.76
C HIS A 175 12.50 -10.29 -9.30
N VAL A 176 12.94 -9.04 -9.20
CA VAL A 176 14.32 -8.71 -8.86
C VAL A 176 14.66 -9.03 -7.41
N TYR A 177 13.66 -9.12 -6.54
CA TYR A 177 13.87 -9.44 -5.11
C TYR A 177 14.18 -10.92 -4.84
N HIS A 178 14.00 -11.83 -5.78
CA HIS A 178 14.25 -13.27 -5.63
C HIS A 178 13.69 -13.84 -4.31
N PRO A 179 12.36 -14.03 -4.20
CA PRO A 179 11.72 -14.42 -2.97
C PRO A 179 12.19 -15.78 -2.46
N THR A 180 12.44 -15.91 -1.14
CA THR A 180 12.55 -17.19 -0.44
C THR A 180 11.17 -17.65 0.00
N ILE A 181 10.36 -16.71 0.51
CA ILE A 181 8.94 -16.89 0.82
C ILE A 181 8.20 -15.86 -0.03
N GLY A 182 7.41 -16.32 -0.98
CA GLY A 182 6.59 -15.46 -1.83
C GLY A 182 5.14 -15.49 -1.40
N ILE A 183 4.52 -14.31 -1.28
CA ILE A 183 3.10 -14.17 -1.01
C ILE A 183 2.45 -13.53 -2.22
N ILE A 184 1.32 -14.07 -2.69
CA ILE A 184 0.49 -13.43 -3.71
C ILE A 184 -0.93 -13.29 -3.16
N SER A 185 -1.36 -12.04 -2.99
CA SER A 185 -2.62 -11.72 -2.30
C SER A 185 -3.83 -11.60 -3.23
N GLY A 186 -3.63 -11.62 -4.54
CA GLY A 186 -4.67 -11.55 -5.57
C GLY A 186 -4.10 -11.08 -6.90
N ILE A 187 -4.82 -11.38 -7.99
CA ILE A 187 -4.49 -10.95 -9.35
C ILE A 187 -5.69 -10.19 -9.92
N ALA A 188 -5.68 -8.87 -9.78
CA ALA A 188 -6.65 -7.99 -10.44
C ALA A 188 -5.89 -7.08 -11.41
N TRP A 189 -6.29 -7.09 -12.67
CA TRP A 189 -5.57 -6.40 -13.73
C TRP A 189 -5.36 -4.93 -13.44
N ASP A 190 -4.11 -4.52 -13.36
CA ASP A 190 -3.67 -3.15 -13.14
C ASP A 190 -2.51 -2.82 -14.09
N HIS A 191 -2.09 -1.56 -14.13
CA HIS A 191 -0.95 -1.10 -14.95
C HIS A 191 -1.07 -1.46 -16.44
N ILE A 192 -2.22 -1.21 -17.07
CA ILE A 192 -2.52 -1.54 -18.48
C ILE A 192 -1.50 -0.93 -19.44
N ASN A 193 -0.89 0.19 -19.09
CA ASN A 193 0.20 0.83 -19.84
C ASN A 193 1.49 -0.01 -19.89
N VAL A 194 1.66 -0.95 -18.97
CA VAL A 194 2.83 -1.85 -18.86
C VAL A 194 2.47 -3.26 -19.30
N PHE A 195 1.30 -3.75 -18.87
CA PHE A 195 0.77 -5.08 -19.14
C PHE A 195 -0.50 -4.97 -20.00
N PRO A 196 -0.36 -4.97 -21.33
CA PRO A 196 -1.48 -4.65 -22.22
C PRO A 196 -2.58 -5.71 -22.27
N THR A 197 -2.33 -6.92 -21.79
CA THR A 197 -3.33 -7.99 -21.66
C THR A 197 -3.33 -8.58 -20.25
N PHE A 198 -4.48 -9.13 -19.87
CA PHE A 198 -4.61 -9.79 -18.57
C PHE A 198 -3.70 -11.03 -18.46
N GLU A 199 -3.57 -11.79 -19.55
CA GLU A 199 -2.71 -12.96 -19.60
C GLU A 199 -1.23 -12.59 -19.35
N ASN A 200 -0.76 -11.48 -19.95
CA ASN A 200 0.59 -10.99 -19.74
C ASN A 200 0.78 -10.54 -18.26
N TYR A 201 -0.24 -9.98 -17.65
CA TYR A 201 -0.22 -9.62 -16.23
C TYR A 201 -0.14 -10.86 -15.33
N VAL A 202 -0.98 -11.89 -15.58
CA VAL A 202 -0.96 -13.16 -14.84
C VAL A 202 0.39 -13.87 -14.98
N GLU A 203 0.99 -13.84 -16.17
CA GLU A 203 2.31 -14.43 -16.41
C GLU A 203 3.39 -13.88 -15.47
N GLN A 204 3.33 -12.59 -15.09
CA GLN A 204 4.31 -12.02 -14.17
C GLN A 204 4.25 -12.67 -12.78
N PHE A 205 3.06 -13.01 -12.30
CA PHE A 205 2.88 -13.73 -11.04
C PHE A 205 3.32 -15.19 -11.14
N GLU A 206 3.14 -15.82 -12.31
CA GLU A 206 3.63 -17.18 -12.52
C GLU A 206 5.17 -17.23 -12.53
N ILE A 207 5.83 -16.26 -13.18
CA ILE A 207 7.29 -16.11 -13.15
C ILE A 207 7.76 -15.92 -11.70
N PHE A 208 7.13 -15.00 -10.95
CA PHE A 208 7.44 -14.76 -9.55
C PHE A 208 7.33 -16.03 -8.70
N ALA A 209 6.25 -16.80 -8.84
CA ALA A 209 6.05 -18.03 -8.11
C ALA A 209 7.10 -19.11 -8.45
N LYS A 210 7.52 -19.20 -9.71
CA LYS A 210 8.55 -20.15 -10.17
C LYS A 210 9.97 -19.78 -9.71
N MET A 211 10.20 -18.51 -9.33
CA MET A 211 11.49 -18.07 -8.79
C MET A 211 11.73 -18.51 -7.35
N ILE A 212 10.68 -18.92 -6.63
CA ILE A 212 10.79 -19.39 -5.25
C ILE A 212 11.57 -20.70 -5.25
N PRO A 213 12.65 -20.85 -4.45
CA PRO A 213 13.45 -22.07 -4.41
C PRO A 213 12.68 -23.26 -3.82
N ALA A 214 13.18 -24.47 -4.02
CA ALA A 214 12.52 -25.70 -3.60
C ALA A 214 12.32 -25.82 -2.07
N ASP A 215 13.20 -25.23 -1.30
CA ASP A 215 13.14 -25.11 0.17
C ASP A 215 12.36 -23.89 0.65
N GLY A 216 11.85 -23.08 -0.29
CA GLY A 216 11.01 -21.93 -0.01
C GLY A 216 9.52 -22.23 0.10
N GLN A 217 8.70 -21.19 0.14
CA GLN A 217 7.24 -21.34 0.19
C GLN A 217 6.51 -20.31 -0.68
N LEU A 218 5.49 -20.78 -1.41
CA LEU A 218 4.48 -19.94 -2.05
C LEU A 218 3.22 -19.92 -1.18
N ILE A 219 2.85 -18.73 -0.69
CA ILE A 219 1.60 -18.47 0.06
C ILE A 219 0.67 -17.70 -0.88
N TYR A 220 -0.53 -18.19 -1.14
CA TYR A 220 -1.41 -17.58 -2.13
C TYR A 220 -2.88 -17.62 -1.73
N CYS A 221 -3.59 -16.54 -2.10
CA CYS A 221 -5.02 -16.41 -1.86
C CYS A 221 -5.81 -17.37 -2.77
N GLN A 222 -6.50 -18.35 -2.20
CA GLN A 222 -7.31 -19.30 -2.96
C GLN A 222 -8.70 -18.77 -3.33
N GLU A 223 -9.12 -17.64 -2.75
CA GLU A 223 -10.39 -16.97 -3.07
C GLU A 223 -10.33 -16.28 -4.45
N ASP A 224 -9.14 -15.98 -4.95
CA ASP A 224 -8.90 -15.49 -6.31
C ASP A 224 -8.78 -16.71 -7.25
N GLU A 225 -9.68 -16.81 -8.22
CA GLU A 225 -9.78 -17.97 -9.10
C GLU A 225 -8.53 -18.16 -9.97
N GLU A 226 -7.99 -17.06 -10.54
CA GLU A 226 -6.80 -17.14 -11.38
C GLU A 226 -5.57 -17.51 -10.55
N LEU A 227 -5.47 -16.96 -9.34
CA LEU A 227 -4.37 -17.27 -8.44
C LEU A 227 -4.47 -18.71 -7.90
N ARG A 228 -5.67 -19.23 -7.67
CA ARG A 228 -5.88 -20.64 -7.31
C ARG A 228 -5.39 -21.56 -8.43
N LYS A 229 -5.79 -21.30 -9.69
CA LYS A 229 -5.32 -22.05 -10.86
C LYS A 229 -3.79 -21.98 -11.02
N LEU A 230 -3.22 -20.81 -10.80
CA LEU A 230 -1.77 -20.61 -10.84
C LEU A 230 -1.09 -21.43 -9.74
N GLY A 231 -1.56 -21.32 -8.50
CA GLY A 231 -1.02 -22.05 -7.35
C GLY A 231 -1.06 -23.57 -7.54
N GLU A 232 -2.11 -24.11 -8.17
CA GLU A 232 -2.21 -25.53 -8.48
C GLU A 232 -1.15 -26.02 -9.49
N ARG A 233 -0.72 -25.14 -10.41
CA ARG A 233 0.32 -25.47 -11.42
C ARG A 233 1.76 -25.38 -10.89
N ILE A 234 2.00 -24.66 -9.82
CA ILE A 234 3.32 -24.53 -9.22
C ILE A 234 3.71 -25.83 -8.50
N SER A 235 4.84 -26.40 -8.84
CA SER A 235 5.33 -27.68 -8.29
C SER A 235 6.77 -27.64 -7.79
N ASN A 236 7.47 -26.54 -7.97
CA ASN A 236 8.88 -26.39 -7.61
C ASN A 236 9.10 -26.01 -6.15
N THR A 237 8.06 -25.66 -5.39
CA THR A 237 8.16 -25.21 -4.00
C THR A 237 6.95 -25.67 -3.17
N THR A 238 7.04 -25.54 -1.84
CA THR A 238 5.91 -25.78 -0.94
C THR A 238 4.82 -24.74 -1.16
N ARG A 239 3.57 -25.20 -1.27
CA ARG A 239 2.41 -24.35 -1.53
C ARG A 239 1.52 -24.26 -0.29
N LYS A 240 1.11 -23.06 0.06
CA LYS A 240 0.22 -22.77 1.20
C LYS A 240 -0.94 -21.88 0.74
N PRO A 241 -2.07 -22.50 0.30
CA PRO A 241 -3.26 -21.72 0.00
C PRO A 241 -3.86 -21.14 1.29
N TYR A 242 -4.44 -19.96 1.17
CA TYR A 242 -5.18 -19.34 2.27
C TYR A 242 -6.46 -18.67 1.78
N GLY A 243 -7.41 -18.51 2.68
CA GLY A 243 -8.64 -17.74 2.54
C GLY A 243 -8.87 -16.87 3.76
N VAL A 244 -10.13 -16.51 3.99
CA VAL A 244 -10.53 -15.74 5.17
C VAL A 244 -10.23 -16.57 6.43
N HIS A 245 -9.56 -15.94 7.41
CA HIS A 245 -9.34 -16.59 8.71
C HIS A 245 -10.67 -16.78 9.43
N PRO A 246 -10.91 -17.92 10.12
CA PRO A 246 -12.10 -18.12 10.94
C PRO A 246 -12.29 -16.99 11.97
N TYR A 247 -13.49 -16.43 12.06
CA TYR A 247 -13.80 -15.29 12.90
C TYR A 247 -15.26 -15.25 13.32
N TYR A 248 -15.57 -14.37 14.27
CA TYR A 248 -16.92 -13.91 14.57
C TYR A 248 -16.88 -12.45 15.02
N ILE A 249 -18.04 -11.79 14.99
CA ILE A 249 -18.20 -10.41 15.45
C ILE A 249 -19.11 -10.43 16.67
N GLN A 250 -18.68 -9.78 17.73
CA GLN A 250 -19.47 -9.61 18.95
C GLN A 250 -19.26 -8.20 19.50
N ASP A 251 -20.35 -7.50 19.80
CA ASP A 251 -20.35 -6.15 20.37
C ASP A 251 -19.51 -5.13 19.56
N GLY A 252 -19.50 -5.28 18.22
CA GLY A 252 -18.72 -4.43 17.31
C GLY A 252 -17.21 -4.65 17.39
N ILE A 253 -16.77 -5.82 17.87
CA ILE A 253 -15.38 -6.27 17.88
C ILE A 253 -15.29 -7.55 17.06
N THR A 254 -14.33 -7.61 16.14
CA THR A 254 -14.00 -8.83 15.39
C THR A 254 -13.03 -9.68 16.18
N TYR A 255 -13.31 -10.97 16.30
CA TYR A 255 -12.47 -11.95 16.99
C TYR A 255 -11.98 -13.00 15.99
N LEU A 256 -10.68 -13.30 16.00
CA LEU A 256 -10.15 -14.50 15.36
C LEU A 256 -10.51 -15.74 16.18
N LYS A 257 -10.85 -16.84 15.51
CA LYS A 257 -11.08 -18.14 16.15
C LYS A 257 -9.91 -19.09 15.89
N ASP A 258 -9.35 -19.65 16.96
CA ASP A 258 -8.37 -20.73 16.90
C ASP A 258 -8.79 -21.84 17.88
N GLY A 259 -9.52 -22.83 17.39
CA GLY A 259 -10.17 -23.83 18.23
C GLY A 259 -11.15 -23.20 19.21
N GLU A 260 -10.90 -23.36 20.51
CA GLU A 260 -11.69 -22.74 21.59
C GLU A 260 -11.19 -21.34 21.98
N LYS A 261 -9.98 -20.94 21.54
CA LYS A 261 -9.41 -19.62 21.82
C LYS A 261 -9.99 -18.58 20.86
N SER A 262 -10.10 -17.35 21.35
CA SER A 262 -10.58 -16.20 20.59
C SER A 262 -9.71 -14.98 20.89
N TYR A 263 -9.36 -14.23 19.84
CA TYR A 263 -8.43 -13.12 19.90
C TYR A 263 -9.10 -11.85 19.35
N PRO A 264 -9.33 -10.82 20.20
CA PRO A 264 -9.96 -9.58 19.75
C PRO A 264 -9.05 -8.78 18.84
N LEU A 265 -9.57 -8.25 17.75
CA LEU A 265 -8.85 -7.45 16.81
C LEU A 265 -9.20 -5.95 16.92
N GLN A 266 -8.24 -5.09 16.58
CA GLN A 266 -8.46 -3.66 16.39
C GLN A 266 -8.85 -3.30 14.95
N ILE A 267 -8.73 -4.25 14.03
CA ILE A 267 -9.10 -4.13 12.62
C ILE A 267 -10.19 -5.15 12.29
N PHE A 268 -10.90 -4.94 11.20
CA PHE A 268 -12.01 -5.80 10.78
C PHE A 268 -12.15 -5.88 9.25
N GLY A 269 -13.11 -6.67 8.80
CA GLY A 269 -13.43 -6.88 7.40
C GLY A 269 -12.69 -8.08 6.78
N LYS A 270 -13.39 -8.81 5.92
CA LYS A 270 -12.89 -10.05 5.31
C LYS A 270 -11.54 -9.90 4.62
N HIS A 271 -11.31 -8.77 3.94
CA HIS A 271 -10.03 -8.49 3.30
C HIS A 271 -8.87 -8.41 4.32
N ASN A 272 -9.09 -7.81 5.50
CA ASN A 272 -8.09 -7.79 6.57
C ASN A 272 -7.90 -9.17 7.19
N LEU A 273 -8.95 -9.96 7.32
CA LEU A 273 -8.87 -11.34 7.82
C LEU A 273 -8.12 -12.27 6.85
N MET A 274 -8.24 -12.05 5.54
CA MET A 274 -7.39 -12.69 4.53
C MET A 274 -5.93 -12.26 4.68
N ASN A 275 -5.68 -10.95 4.82
CA ASN A 275 -4.33 -10.42 5.03
C ASN A 275 -3.67 -10.98 6.31
N ILE A 276 -4.43 -11.09 7.41
CA ILE A 276 -3.99 -11.73 8.65
C ILE A 276 -3.57 -13.18 8.39
N ASN A 277 -4.37 -13.95 7.66
CA ASN A 277 -4.05 -15.35 7.40
C ASN A 277 -2.81 -15.52 6.53
N ALA A 278 -2.60 -14.64 5.53
CA ALA A 278 -1.37 -14.59 4.75
C ALA A 278 -0.14 -14.28 5.63
N ALA A 279 -0.25 -13.25 6.49
CA ALA A 279 0.81 -12.86 7.41
C ALA A 279 1.13 -13.97 8.42
N ARG A 280 0.09 -14.67 8.95
CA ARG A 280 0.26 -15.83 9.83
C ARG A 280 1.08 -16.93 9.20
N LEU A 281 0.72 -17.32 7.97
CA LEU A 281 1.46 -18.36 7.25
C LEU A 281 2.91 -17.95 6.95
N ALA A 282 3.15 -16.68 6.66
CA ALA A 282 4.51 -16.15 6.48
C ALA A 282 5.31 -16.19 7.79
N CYS A 283 4.72 -15.79 8.91
CA CYS A 283 5.35 -15.88 10.23
C CYS A 283 5.62 -17.34 10.62
N ASN A 284 4.71 -18.26 10.32
CA ASN A 284 4.96 -19.70 10.52
C ASN A 284 6.14 -20.20 9.68
N ALA A 285 6.26 -19.75 8.41
CA ALA A 285 7.40 -20.10 7.56
C ALA A 285 8.74 -19.55 8.09
N LEU A 286 8.69 -18.49 8.90
CA LEU A 286 9.83 -17.93 9.63
C LEU A 286 10.08 -18.61 10.98
N GLY A 287 9.28 -19.64 11.35
CA GLY A 287 9.45 -20.43 12.56
C GLY A 287 8.66 -19.98 13.78
N LEU A 288 7.76 -19.00 13.67
CA LEU A 288 6.86 -18.62 14.76
C LEU A 288 5.67 -19.60 14.85
N THR A 289 5.18 -19.79 16.06
CA THR A 289 3.95 -20.56 16.30
C THR A 289 2.70 -19.69 16.06
N ASP A 290 1.54 -20.33 15.86
CA ASP A 290 0.26 -19.62 15.76
C ASP A 290 -0.02 -18.81 17.03
N GLU A 291 0.28 -19.34 18.21
CA GLU A 291 0.10 -18.62 19.47
C GLU A 291 0.90 -17.31 19.53
N GLN A 292 2.19 -17.36 19.16
CA GLN A 292 3.05 -16.16 19.07
C GLN A 292 2.50 -15.14 18.06
N PHE A 293 1.95 -15.62 16.95
CA PHE A 293 1.31 -14.76 15.96
C PHE A 293 0.07 -14.08 16.53
N TYR A 294 -0.84 -14.84 17.15
CA TYR A 294 -2.09 -14.30 17.69
C TYR A 294 -1.85 -13.33 18.84
N GLU A 295 -0.90 -13.60 19.74
CA GLU A 295 -0.52 -12.67 20.81
C GLU A 295 -0.06 -11.31 20.27
N ALA A 296 0.64 -11.30 19.15
CA ALA A 296 1.12 -10.08 18.54
C ALA A 296 0.04 -9.32 17.76
N ILE A 297 -0.74 -10.05 16.93
CA ILE A 297 -1.65 -9.41 15.97
C ILE A 297 -2.81 -8.67 16.62
N VAL A 298 -3.22 -9.02 17.83
CA VAL A 298 -4.27 -8.33 18.60
C VAL A 298 -3.96 -6.86 18.86
N SER A 299 -2.68 -6.49 18.87
CA SER A 299 -2.23 -5.10 19.06
C SER A 299 -2.06 -4.33 17.74
N PHE A 300 -2.27 -4.96 16.59
CA PHE A 300 -2.12 -4.33 15.28
C PHE A 300 -3.31 -3.40 14.99
N LYS A 301 -3.02 -2.11 14.78
CA LYS A 301 -4.03 -1.06 14.57
C LYS A 301 -4.41 -0.83 13.10
N GLY A 302 -3.78 -1.55 12.17
CA GLY A 302 -3.92 -1.32 10.73
C GLY A 302 -2.75 -0.56 10.11
N ALA A 303 -2.69 -0.58 8.78
CA ALA A 303 -1.82 0.30 8.04
C ALA A 303 -2.49 1.68 7.91
N SER A 304 -1.71 2.76 7.92
CA SER A 304 -2.22 4.13 7.81
C SER A 304 -3.20 4.30 6.65
N LYS A 305 -4.29 4.99 6.87
CA LYS A 305 -5.37 5.22 5.89
C LYS A 305 -6.02 3.91 5.37
N ARG A 306 -6.10 2.85 6.18
CA ARG A 306 -6.76 1.59 5.83
C ARG A 306 -7.77 1.21 6.90
N LEU A 307 -9.06 1.57 6.69
CA LEU A 307 -10.13 1.48 7.69
C LEU A 307 -9.68 2.01 9.07
N GLU A 308 -9.01 3.16 9.04
CA GLU A 308 -8.46 3.80 10.23
C GLU A 308 -9.58 4.46 11.03
N LEU A 309 -9.70 4.09 12.31
CA LEU A 309 -10.64 4.74 13.22
C LEU A 309 -10.15 6.16 13.52
N VAL A 310 -10.97 7.15 13.18
CA VAL A 310 -10.71 8.57 13.45
C VAL A 310 -11.18 8.96 14.85
N ALA A 311 -12.45 8.65 15.14
CA ALA A 311 -13.08 8.93 16.42
C ALA A 311 -14.25 7.98 16.67
N LYS A 312 -14.57 7.69 17.95
CA LYS A 312 -15.68 6.82 18.34
C LYS A 312 -16.30 7.27 19.65
N SER A 313 -17.63 7.21 19.72
CA SER A 313 -18.43 7.29 20.95
C SER A 313 -19.35 6.07 21.05
N SER A 314 -20.24 6.03 22.04
CA SER A 314 -21.31 5.02 22.12
C SER A 314 -22.23 5.06 20.89
N GLU A 315 -22.49 6.26 20.37
CA GLU A 315 -23.50 6.52 19.32
C GLU A 315 -22.91 6.54 17.91
N CYS A 316 -21.70 7.06 17.76
CA CYS A 316 -21.11 7.28 16.43
C CYS A 316 -19.67 6.78 16.34
N ALA A 317 -19.31 6.24 15.18
CA ALA A 317 -17.92 5.96 14.83
C ALA A 317 -17.57 6.58 13.47
N VAL A 318 -16.38 7.14 13.33
CA VAL A 318 -15.88 7.72 12.09
C VAL A 318 -14.62 6.99 11.66
N TYR A 319 -14.65 6.46 10.45
CA TYR A 319 -13.52 5.79 9.80
C TYR A 319 -13.07 6.55 8.57
N LYS A 320 -11.78 6.47 8.26
CA LYS A 320 -11.23 6.90 6.97
C LYS A 320 -10.53 5.74 6.28
N ASP A 321 -10.62 5.71 4.95
CA ASP A 321 -9.99 4.67 4.13
C ASP A 321 -9.43 5.24 2.83
N PHE A 322 -8.41 4.61 2.28
CA PHE A 322 -7.80 4.95 1.01
C PHE A 322 -8.53 4.32 -0.20
N ALA A 323 -9.68 3.67 0.02
CA ALA A 323 -10.48 3.09 -1.05
C ALA A 323 -10.90 4.17 -2.06
N HIS A 324 -10.49 4.00 -3.30
CA HIS A 324 -10.76 4.93 -4.40
C HIS A 324 -11.13 4.23 -5.71
N SER A 325 -10.96 2.92 -5.81
CA SER A 325 -11.42 2.11 -6.94
C SER A 325 -12.73 1.40 -6.61
N PRO A 326 -13.55 1.04 -7.60
CA PRO A 326 -14.86 0.43 -7.39
C PRO A 326 -14.85 -0.80 -6.49
N SER A 327 -13.94 -1.74 -6.73
CA SER A 327 -13.82 -2.97 -5.93
C SER A 327 -13.41 -2.70 -4.49
N LYS A 328 -12.47 -1.75 -4.25
CA LYS A 328 -12.04 -1.36 -2.91
C LYS A 328 -13.17 -0.63 -2.16
N LEU A 329 -13.87 0.27 -2.85
CA LEU A 329 -15.03 0.99 -2.31
C LEU A 329 -16.07 0.01 -1.79
N LYS A 330 -16.50 -0.93 -2.64
CA LYS A 330 -17.48 -1.96 -2.28
C LYS A 330 -17.00 -2.82 -1.10
N ALA A 331 -15.78 -3.30 -1.15
CA ALA A 331 -15.22 -4.15 -0.09
C ALA A 331 -15.16 -3.42 1.27
N THR A 332 -14.78 -2.14 1.28
CA THR A 332 -14.70 -1.33 2.50
C THR A 332 -16.08 -1.03 3.07
N ILE A 333 -17.07 -0.67 2.24
CA ILE A 333 -18.46 -0.44 2.67
C ILE A 333 -19.04 -1.73 3.26
N ASN A 334 -18.87 -2.88 2.59
CA ASN A 334 -19.36 -4.17 3.07
C ASN A 334 -18.72 -4.56 4.41
N ALA A 335 -17.42 -4.28 4.58
CA ALA A 335 -16.74 -4.54 5.85
C ALA A 335 -17.32 -3.72 7.00
N VAL A 336 -17.60 -2.43 6.78
CA VAL A 336 -18.23 -1.56 7.80
C VAL A 336 -19.67 -1.98 8.07
N ARG A 337 -20.44 -2.38 7.05
CA ARG A 337 -21.80 -2.89 7.21
C ARG A 337 -21.80 -4.18 8.06
N GLU A 338 -20.92 -5.13 7.77
CA GLU A 338 -20.79 -6.37 8.54
C GLU A 338 -20.40 -6.11 10.00
N GLN A 339 -19.49 -5.14 10.22
CA GLN A 339 -19.03 -4.76 11.56
C GLN A 339 -20.09 -4.05 12.39
N TYR A 340 -20.99 -3.30 11.77
CA TYR A 340 -22.01 -2.48 12.39
C TYR A 340 -23.39 -2.69 11.75
N PRO A 341 -23.98 -3.91 11.83
CA PRO A 341 -25.21 -4.25 11.10
C PRO A 341 -26.41 -3.39 11.54
N ASP A 342 -26.46 -2.97 12.80
CA ASP A 342 -27.56 -2.23 13.40
C ASP A 342 -27.35 -0.70 13.43
N ARG A 343 -26.31 -0.21 12.75
CA ARG A 343 -26.02 1.22 12.66
C ARG A 343 -26.29 1.77 11.26
N LYS A 344 -26.75 3.00 11.22
CA LYS A 344 -26.88 3.75 9.95
C LYS A 344 -25.48 3.99 9.37
N LEU A 345 -25.22 3.46 8.18
CA LEU A 345 -23.96 3.63 7.47
C LEU A 345 -24.03 4.78 6.48
N VAL A 346 -23.30 5.85 6.76
CA VAL A 346 -23.09 6.98 5.84
C VAL A 346 -21.73 6.79 5.18
N ALA A 347 -21.73 6.53 3.87
CA ALA A 347 -20.51 6.37 3.08
C ALA A 347 -20.27 7.61 2.22
N CYS A 348 -19.10 8.22 2.36
CA CYS A 348 -18.71 9.40 1.59
C CYS A 348 -17.40 9.10 0.85
N MET A 349 -17.45 9.19 -0.49
CA MET A 349 -16.31 8.94 -1.37
C MET A 349 -15.87 10.21 -2.07
N GLU A 350 -14.55 10.41 -2.21
CA GLU A 350 -13.96 11.42 -3.11
C GLU A 350 -13.47 10.77 -4.40
N LEU A 351 -13.97 11.25 -5.54
CA LEU A 351 -13.42 10.98 -6.87
C LEU A 351 -12.18 11.86 -7.06
N HIS A 352 -10.98 11.29 -6.91
CA HIS A 352 -9.74 12.06 -6.90
C HIS A 352 -8.71 11.57 -7.92
N THR A 353 -8.66 10.27 -8.22
CA THR A 353 -7.69 9.71 -9.17
C THR A 353 -8.00 10.16 -10.61
N PHE A 354 -6.99 10.08 -11.48
CA PHE A 354 -7.20 10.39 -12.90
C PHE A 354 -8.33 9.53 -13.50
N SER A 355 -8.29 8.23 -13.27
CA SER A 355 -9.29 7.28 -13.79
C SER A 355 -10.69 7.58 -13.24
N SER A 356 -10.85 7.80 -11.93
CA SER A 356 -12.15 8.06 -11.30
C SER A 356 -12.82 9.35 -11.78
N LEU A 357 -12.08 10.21 -12.47
CA LEU A 357 -12.57 11.46 -13.05
C LEU A 357 -12.78 11.36 -14.57
N THR A 358 -12.85 10.14 -15.14
CA THR A 358 -13.17 9.91 -16.55
C THR A 358 -14.53 9.24 -16.69
N GLU A 359 -15.32 9.66 -17.69
CA GLU A 359 -16.69 9.14 -17.92
C GLU A 359 -16.69 7.61 -18.14
N GLU A 360 -15.72 7.10 -18.89
CA GLU A 360 -15.59 5.66 -19.17
C GLU A 360 -15.38 4.84 -17.89
N PHE A 361 -14.51 5.32 -16.99
CA PHE A 361 -14.22 4.60 -15.76
C PHE A 361 -15.31 4.75 -14.70
N LEU A 362 -16.05 5.88 -14.70
CA LEU A 362 -17.14 6.12 -13.74
C LEU A 362 -18.19 5.01 -13.75
N GLN A 363 -18.49 4.42 -14.92
CA GLN A 363 -19.48 3.35 -15.03
C GLN A 363 -19.14 2.09 -14.22
N GLN A 364 -17.87 1.89 -13.88
CA GLN A 364 -17.43 0.78 -13.02
C GLN A 364 -17.86 0.92 -11.55
N TYR A 365 -18.33 2.12 -11.14
CA TYR A 365 -18.87 2.35 -9.79
C TYR A 365 -20.32 1.94 -9.61
N ALA A 366 -20.98 1.42 -10.64
CA ALA A 366 -22.35 0.90 -10.55
C ALA A 366 -22.45 -0.09 -9.37
N HIS A 367 -23.45 0.13 -8.52
CA HIS A 367 -23.69 -0.71 -7.32
C HIS A 367 -22.57 -0.79 -6.29
N ALA A 368 -21.56 0.09 -6.36
CA ALA A 368 -20.44 0.03 -5.42
C ALA A 368 -20.77 0.57 -4.01
N MET A 369 -21.88 1.30 -3.86
CA MET A 369 -22.32 1.90 -2.60
C MET A 369 -23.70 1.37 -2.11
N ASP A 370 -24.22 0.28 -2.65
CA ASP A 370 -25.57 -0.22 -2.34
C ASP A 370 -25.77 -0.54 -0.85
N GLU A 371 -24.75 -1.04 -0.19
CA GLU A 371 -24.79 -1.40 1.25
C GLU A 371 -24.76 -0.17 2.21
N ALA A 372 -24.59 1.04 1.70
CA ALA A 372 -24.66 2.26 2.52
C ALA A 372 -26.10 2.76 2.62
N ASP A 373 -26.56 3.15 3.83
CA ASP A 373 -27.89 3.77 4.00
C ASP A 373 -27.92 5.18 3.42
N VAL A 374 -26.79 5.89 3.47
CA VAL A 374 -26.62 7.19 2.81
C VAL A 374 -25.32 7.16 2.02
N ALA A 375 -25.40 7.46 0.73
CA ALA A 375 -24.27 7.53 -0.17
C ALA A 375 -23.99 8.97 -0.60
N MET A 376 -22.76 9.42 -0.39
CA MET A 376 -22.28 10.74 -0.78
C MET A 376 -21.04 10.61 -1.66
N VAL A 377 -21.00 11.36 -2.76
CA VAL A 377 -19.83 11.43 -3.66
C VAL A 377 -19.41 12.88 -3.78
N TYR A 378 -18.14 13.11 -3.55
CA TYR A 378 -17.50 14.41 -3.73
C TYR A 378 -16.50 14.36 -4.91
N TYR A 379 -16.42 15.43 -5.67
CA TYR A 379 -15.32 15.67 -6.60
C TYR A 379 -14.94 17.16 -6.62
N SER A 380 -13.63 17.45 -6.81
CA SER A 380 -13.15 18.82 -6.93
C SER A 380 -13.09 19.26 -8.39
N PRO A 381 -13.85 20.28 -8.81
CA PRO A 381 -13.71 20.87 -10.15
C PRO A 381 -12.30 21.37 -10.44
N ALA A 382 -11.61 21.90 -9.43
CA ALA A 382 -10.22 22.35 -9.54
C ALA A 382 -9.26 21.17 -9.84
N ALA A 383 -9.50 20.01 -9.22
CA ALA A 383 -8.71 18.81 -9.51
C ALA A 383 -8.92 18.28 -10.93
N VAL A 384 -10.16 18.33 -11.44
CA VAL A 384 -10.48 17.98 -12.85
C VAL A 384 -9.75 18.90 -13.81
N GLN A 385 -9.78 20.21 -13.59
CA GLN A 385 -9.10 21.19 -14.40
C GLN A 385 -7.57 21.04 -14.35
N HIS A 386 -7.00 20.84 -13.17
CA HIS A 386 -5.56 20.62 -12.99
C HIS A 386 -5.05 19.39 -13.77
N LYS A 387 -5.86 18.32 -13.79
CA LYS A 387 -5.58 17.10 -14.56
C LYS A 387 -5.88 17.23 -16.06
N LYS A 388 -6.36 18.38 -16.51
CA LYS A 388 -6.74 18.65 -17.91
C LYS A 388 -7.76 17.65 -18.46
N LEU A 389 -8.69 17.19 -17.62
CA LEU A 389 -9.77 16.29 -17.98
C LEU A 389 -11.00 17.05 -18.46
N PRO A 390 -11.88 16.42 -19.25
CA PRO A 390 -13.20 16.96 -19.56
C PRO A 390 -14.00 17.26 -18.28
N ALA A 391 -14.87 18.26 -18.34
CA ALA A 391 -15.72 18.61 -17.20
C ALA A 391 -16.64 17.44 -16.82
N ILE A 392 -16.71 17.15 -15.53
CA ILE A 392 -17.67 16.18 -14.96
C ILE A 392 -18.86 16.96 -14.42
N HIS A 393 -20.06 16.43 -14.68
CA HIS A 393 -21.31 16.96 -14.17
C HIS A 393 -21.97 15.98 -13.21
N PRO A 394 -22.71 16.45 -12.18
CA PRO A 394 -23.38 15.59 -11.22
C PRO A 394 -24.23 14.49 -11.85
N GLU A 395 -24.91 14.79 -12.96
CA GLU A 395 -25.77 13.85 -13.68
C GLU A 395 -24.99 12.63 -14.21
N MET A 396 -23.72 12.82 -14.60
CA MET A 396 -22.86 11.74 -15.06
C MET A 396 -22.54 10.79 -13.91
N ILE A 397 -22.32 11.33 -12.70
CA ILE A 397 -22.04 10.56 -11.49
C ILE A 397 -23.29 9.79 -11.04
N PHE A 398 -24.47 10.42 -11.01
CA PHE A 398 -25.74 9.76 -10.72
C PHE A 398 -25.97 8.56 -11.63
N LYS A 399 -25.80 8.75 -12.94
CA LYS A 399 -25.97 7.69 -13.92
C LYS A 399 -24.97 6.55 -13.72
N ALA A 400 -23.72 6.89 -13.39
CA ALA A 400 -22.63 5.92 -13.26
C ALA A 400 -22.75 5.04 -12.01
N PHE A 401 -23.22 5.58 -10.89
CA PHE A 401 -23.40 4.83 -9.65
C PHE A 401 -24.72 4.03 -9.59
N GLU A 402 -25.66 4.29 -10.52
CA GLU A 402 -26.96 3.63 -10.61
C GLU A 402 -27.74 3.67 -9.28
N ARG A 403 -27.71 4.82 -8.59
CA ARG A 403 -28.31 4.99 -7.27
C ARG A 403 -29.12 6.30 -7.20
N GLU A 404 -30.44 6.20 -7.01
CA GLU A 404 -31.39 7.32 -7.08
C GLU A 404 -31.23 8.32 -5.92
N ASP A 405 -30.85 7.84 -4.71
CA ASP A 405 -30.68 8.66 -3.50
C ASP A 405 -29.24 9.15 -3.30
N LEU A 406 -28.36 9.01 -4.31
CA LEU A 406 -26.98 9.47 -4.23
C LEU A 406 -26.94 11.00 -4.04
N GLN A 407 -26.09 11.45 -3.13
CA GLN A 407 -25.83 12.88 -2.94
C GLN A 407 -24.48 13.24 -3.56
N VAL A 408 -24.47 14.16 -4.52
CA VAL A 408 -23.24 14.56 -5.22
C VAL A 408 -22.87 15.99 -4.84
N PHE A 409 -21.61 16.17 -4.45
CA PHE A 409 -21.04 17.46 -4.04
C PHE A 409 -19.83 17.80 -4.92
N ASN A 410 -19.69 19.07 -5.28
CA ASN A 410 -18.54 19.65 -5.96
C ASN A 410 -17.97 20.86 -5.20
N ASP A 411 -18.38 21.03 -3.96
CA ASP A 411 -18.00 22.08 -3.05
C ASP A 411 -17.78 21.45 -1.66
N SER A 412 -16.54 21.54 -1.17
CA SER A 412 -16.10 20.93 0.08
C SER A 412 -16.81 21.51 1.32
N GLU A 413 -17.16 22.81 1.31
CA GLU A 413 -17.89 23.43 2.43
C GLU A 413 -19.34 22.93 2.50
N LYS A 414 -19.98 22.74 1.34
CA LYS A 414 -21.34 22.17 1.28
C LYS A 414 -21.36 20.72 1.75
N LEU A 415 -20.35 19.92 1.37
CA LEU A 415 -20.21 18.57 1.87
C LEU A 415 -20.02 18.55 3.39
N GLN A 416 -19.11 19.37 3.94
CA GLN A 416 -18.88 19.46 5.38
C GLN A 416 -20.16 19.88 6.11
N LYS A 417 -20.91 20.85 5.59
CA LYS A 417 -22.18 21.29 6.17
C LYS A 417 -23.19 20.14 6.20
N ALA A 418 -23.40 19.43 5.08
CA ALA A 418 -24.31 18.30 5.00
C ALA A 418 -23.97 17.20 6.00
N LEU A 419 -22.67 16.86 6.15
CA LEU A 419 -22.20 15.90 7.14
C LEU A 419 -22.40 16.39 8.57
N LEU A 420 -22.20 17.66 8.89
CA LEU A 420 -22.43 18.22 10.22
C LEU A 420 -23.91 18.32 10.59
N GLU A 421 -24.81 18.45 9.62
CA GLU A 421 -26.28 18.48 9.79
C GLU A 421 -26.90 17.08 9.89
N THR A 422 -26.16 16.02 9.56
CA THR A 422 -26.62 14.63 9.63
C THR A 422 -26.86 14.22 11.09
N ASP A 423 -27.94 13.44 11.32
CA ASP A 423 -28.17 12.79 12.61
C ASP A 423 -27.23 11.58 12.77
N TRP A 424 -26.36 11.65 13.78
CA TRP A 424 -25.32 10.66 14.06
C TRP A 424 -25.70 9.67 15.19
N HIS A 425 -26.96 9.63 15.58
CA HIS A 425 -27.43 8.60 16.53
C HIS A 425 -27.32 7.21 15.89
N LYS A 426 -26.71 6.26 16.60
CA LYS A 426 -26.46 4.88 16.12
C LYS A 426 -25.91 4.82 14.68
N SER A 427 -24.88 5.60 14.40
CA SER A 427 -24.39 5.75 13.04
C SER A 427 -22.91 5.45 12.90
N VAL A 428 -22.47 5.22 11.66
CA VAL A 428 -21.07 5.14 11.25
C VAL A 428 -20.84 6.01 10.04
N LEU A 429 -19.83 6.88 10.08
CA LEU A 429 -19.35 7.61 8.93
C LEU A 429 -18.08 6.93 8.38
N LEU A 430 -18.09 6.67 7.09
CA LEU A 430 -16.96 6.14 6.35
C LEU A 430 -16.51 7.14 5.29
N LEU A 431 -15.34 7.73 5.46
CA LEU A 431 -14.72 8.70 4.54
C LEU A 431 -13.67 8.00 3.68
N MET A 432 -13.86 7.93 2.36
CA MET A 432 -13.01 7.17 1.44
C MET A 432 -12.40 8.09 0.39
N SER A 433 -11.06 8.16 0.36
CA SER A 433 -10.34 9.00 -0.60
C SER A 433 -8.87 8.61 -0.74
N SER A 434 -8.34 8.75 -1.95
CA SER A 434 -6.90 8.85 -2.21
C SER A 434 -6.36 10.27 -2.08
N GLY A 435 -7.24 11.27 -1.94
CA GLY A 435 -6.95 12.66 -1.68
C GLY A 435 -7.23 13.09 -0.23
N ASN A 436 -7.80 14.27 -0.08
CA ASN A 436 -8.11 14.87 1.23
C ASN A 436 -9.39 15.72 1.24
N PHE A 437 -10.32 15.46 0.34
CA PHE A 437 -11.59 16.21 0.18
C PHE A 437 -11.37 17.74 0.07
N ASP A 438 -10.39 18.12 -0.75
CA ASP A 438 -9.99 19.51 -0.99
C ASP A 438 -9.47 20.24 0.27
N GLY A 439 -8.63 19.54 1.04
CA GLY A 439 -7.94 20.11 2.19
C GLY A 439 -8.62 19.90 3.55
N ILE A 440 -9.65 19.06 3.65
CA ILE A 440 -10.26 18.75 4.94
C ILE A 440 -9.28 17.98 5.83
N ASN A 441 -9.04 18.46 7.05
CA ASN A 441 -8.39 17.65 8.08
C ASN A 441 -9.38 16.60 8.62
N LEU A 442 -9.33 15.39 8.06
CA LEU A 442 -10.29 14.33 8.36
C LEU A 442 -10.27 13.91 9.83
N ASN A 443 -9.15 14.02 10.54
CA ASN A 443 -9.07 13.69 11.96
C ASN A 443 -9.86 14.70 12.79
N GLN A 444 -9.57 15.98 12.64
CA GLN A 444 -10.30 17.05 13.35
C GLN A 444 -11.79 17.07 12.97
N PHE A 445 -12.10 16.81 11.70
CA PHE A 445 -13.47 16.78 11.23
C PHE A 445 -14.26 15.61 11.83
N GLY A 446 -13.67 14.41 11.88
CA GLY A 446 -14.29 13.24 12.49
C GLY A 446 -14.50 13.40 13.99
N GLU A 447 -13.53 13.97 14.73
CA GLU A 447 -13.69 14.33 16.14
C GLU A 447 -14.86 15.30 16.35
N LYS A 448 -14.97 16.30 15.48
CA LYS A 448 -16.09 17.27 15.53
C LYS A 448 -17.44 16.59 15.33
N ILE A 449 -17.56 15.62 14.41
CA ILE A 449 -18.79 14.86 14.20
C ILE A 449 -19.15 14.05 15.46
N VAL A 450 -18.19 13.39 16.07
CA VAL A 450 -18.42 12.50 17.21
C VAL A 450 -18.71 13.26 18.50
N PHE A 451 -18.04 14.40 18.74
CA PHE A 451 -18.04 15.08 20.05
C PHE A 451 -18.77 16.43 20.06
N SER A 452 -19.15 17.02 18.94
CA SER A 452 -19.82 18.35 18.92
C SER A 452 -21.29 18.34 19.34
N ARG A 453 -21.86 17.17 19.67
CA ARG A 453 -23.25 17.01 20.13
C ARG A 453 -23.34 16.19 21.43
N ALA A 454 -22.19 15.99 22.15
CA ALA A 454 -22.17 15.38 23.46
C ALA A 454 -22.48 16.40 24.56
#